data_9030bd3ed94499d06e1d0fd8dd2c6bf7
#
_entry.id   9030bd3ed94499d06e1d0fd8dd2c6bf7
#
_cell.length_a   1.000
_cell.length_b   1.000
_cell.length_c   1.000
_cell.angle_alpha   90.00
_cell.angle_beta   90.00
_cell.angle_gamma   90.00
#
_symmetry.space_group_name_H-M   'P 1'
#
loop_
_entity.id
_entity.type
_entity.pdbx_description
1 polymer ?
#
loop_
_entity_poly.entity_id
_entity_poly.type
_entity_poly.pdbx_seq_one_letter_code
_entity_poly.pdbx_strand_id
1 'polypeptide(L)'
;PNVVKETVHVESPEEIEIEETKKLQEVSDEGVEVTQNEDGSADIEFEPGKANPSGGEGHFENLADILPDEVINRLASELYQNYEDYKQSRTDWAQTYTQGLDLLGFKYVNRSQPFQGASGATHPVLAEAVTQFQATAYKELLPSDGPVRTQIMGVATREKEDQSMRVKDYMNYQIMNKMPEYEAEFDQMLFYLPLAGSAFKKVYYDEMMGRAVSKFVQADDLIVPY
;
A
#
# COMPACT_ATOMS: atom_id res chain seq x y z
N PRO A 1 10.75 63.73 -13.91
CA PRO A 1 10.39 62.46 -13.34
C PRO A 1 10.33 61.43 -14.46
N ASN A 2 11.36 60.59 -14.50
CA ASN A 2 11.47 59.47 -15.45
C ASN A 2 10.53 58.34 -14.98
N VAL A 3 9.55 58.07 -15.80
CA VAL A 3 8.72 56.85 -15.68
C VAL A 3 9.49 55.73 -16.41
N VAL A 4 10.05 54.81 -15.64
CA VAL A 4 10.58 53.53 -16.14
C VAL A 4 9.38 52.68 -16.50
N LYS A 5 9.18 52.41 -17.79
CA LYS A 5 8.24 51.43 -18.27
C LYS A 5 8.93 50.07 -18.14
N GLU A 6 8.59 49.30 -17.13
CA GLU A 6 8.86 47.85 -17.10
C GLU A 6 7.99 47.17 -18.16
N THR A 7 8.62 46.74 -19.23
CA THR A 7 8.00 45.84 -20.20
C THR A 7 8.03 44.45 -19.60
N VAL A 8 6.86 43.95 -19.15
CA VAL A 8 6.67 42.56 -18.82
C VAL A 8 6.76 41.78 -20.12
N HIS A 9 7.82 40.99 -20.26
CA HIS A 9 7.97 40.04 -21.37
C HIS A 9 7.00 38.90 -21.08
N VAL A 10 5.91 38.80 -21.82
CA VAL A 10 5.01 37.63 -21.82
C VAL A 10 5.62 36.67 -22.84
N GLU A 11 6.19 35.57 -22.34
CA GLU A 11 6.70 34.51 -23.19
C GLU A 11 5.58 33.94 -24.07
N SER A 12 5.87 33.74 -25.33
CA SER A 12 4.90 33.17 -26.26
C SER A 12 4.75 31.66 -26.00
N PRO A 13 3.61 31.05 -26.31
CA PRO A 13 3.41 29.60 -26.15
C PRO A 13 4.49 28.75 -26.86
N GLU A 14 5.06 29.26 -27.97
CA GLU A 14 6.15 28.60 -28.71
C GLU A 14 7.48 28.61 -27.93
N GLU A 15 7.75 29.66 -27.14
CA GLU A 15 8.98 29.73 -26.31
C GLU A 15 8.90 28.78 -25.12
N ILE A 16 7.69 28.56 -24.55
CA ILE A 16 7.43 27.60 -23.48
C ILE A 16 7.60 26.17 -24.00
N GLU A 17 7.07 25.84 -25.19
CA GLU A 17 7.27 24.52 -25.83
C GLU A 17 8.75 24.21 -26.11
N ILE A 18 9.53 25.22 -26.54
CA ILE A 18 10.98 25.07 -26.81
C ILE A 18 11.76 24.85 -25.51
N GLU A 19 11.37 25.50 -24.41
CA GLU A 19 12.02 25.33 -23.10
C GLU A 19 11.67 24.01 -22.45
N GLU A 20 10.44 23.56 -22.57
CA GLU A 20 10.01 22.21 -22.13
C GLU A 20 10.67 21.11 -22.97
N THR A 21 10.77 21.28 -24.28
CA THR A 21 11.46 20.33 -25.15
C THR A 21 12.98 20.29 -24.87
N LYS A 22 13.61 21.41 -24.52
CA LYS A 22 15.02 21.43 -24.09
C LYS A 22 15.21 20.75 -22.73
N LYS A 23 14.30 20.96 -21.76
CA LYS A 23 14.34 20.27 -20.48
C LYS A 23 14.15 18.75 -20.63
N LEU A 24 13.28 18.33 -21.53
CA LEU A 24 13.09 16.91 -21.88
C LEU A 24 14.33 16.32 -22.57
N GLN A 25 15.03 17.07 -23.41
CA GLN A 25 16.27 16.63 -24.03
C GLN A 25 17.46 16.59 -23.04
N GLU A 26 17.50 17.48 -22.05
CA GLU A 26 18.53 17.44 -21.00
C GLU A 26 18.36 16.24 -20.07
N VAL A 27 17.11 15.79 -19.84
CA VAL A 27 16.80 14.57 -19.07
C VAL A 27 17.13 13.30 -19.88
N SER A 28 17.05 13.34 -21.22
CA SER A 28 17.38 12.19 -22.08
C SER A 28 18.87 11.87 -22.15
N ASP A 29 19.76 12.81 -21.83
CA ASP A 29 21.21 12.58 -21.80
C ASP A 29 21.68 11.80 -20.58
N GLU A 30 20.79 11.54 -19.59
CA GLU A 30 21.10 10.79 -18.36
C GLU A 30 20.61 9.32 -18.33
N GLY A 31 20.40 8.70 -19.50
CA GLY A 31 20.09 7.26 -19.57
C GLY A 31 18.60 6.91 -19.57
N VAL A 32 17.77 7.85 -19.99
CA VAL A 32 16.33 7.65 -20.21
C VAL A 32 16.03 7.87 -21.68
N GLU A 33 15.53 6.87 -22.39
CA GLU A 33 15.06 6.99 -23.75
C GLU A 33 13.55 7.25 -23.77
N VAL A 34 13.14 8.42 -24.25
CA VAL A 34 11.73 8.82 -24.33
C VAL A 34 11.29 8.75 -25.79
N THR A 35 10.42 7.81 -26.11
CA THR A 35 9.82 7.68 -27.44
C THR A 35 8.41 8.26 -27.43
N GLN A 36 8.16 9.31 -28.18
CA GLN A 36 6.82 9.88 -28.34
C GLN A 36 6.07 9.12 -29.44
N ASN A 37 4.88 8.63 -29.10
CA ASN A 37 3.96 7.97 -30.02
C ASN A 37 3.07 8.98 -30.78
N GLU A 38 2.56 8.59 -31.95
CA GLU A 38 1.70 9.44 -32.78
C GLU A 38 0.34 9.80 -32.14
N ASP A 39 -0.03 9.11 -31.05
CA ASP A 39 -1.25 9.34 -30.25
C ASP A 39 -1.07 10.35 -29.10
N GLY A 40 0.13 10.94 -28.96
CA GLY A 40 0.47 11.87 -27.89
C GLY A 40 0.89 11.21 -26.57
N SER A 41 0.99 9.88 -26.51
CA SER A 41 1.59 9.16 -25.40
C SER A 41 3.11 9.08 -25.54
N ALA A 42 3.83 9.00 -24.42
CA ALA A 42 5.27 8.80 -24.40
C ALA A 42 5.63 7.49 -23.72
N ASP A 43 6.40 6.65 -24.39
CA ASP A 43 7.02 5.48 -23.79
C ASP A 43 8.40 5.87 -23.24
N ILE A 44 8.63 5.58 -21.96
CA ILE A 44 9.88 5.89 -21.27
C ILE A 44 10.59 4.57 -20.99
N GLU A 45 11.68 4.31 -21.69
CA GLU A 45 12.54 3.17 -21.42
C GLU A 45 13.75 3.61 -20.59
N PHE A 46 13.96 2.93 -19.47
CA PHE A 46 15.12 3.11 -18.62
C PHE A 46 16.19 2.09 -19.00
N GLU A 47 17.38 2.53 -19.39
CA GLU A 47 18.50 1.62 -19.55
C GLU A 47 18.85 0.94 -18.22
N PRO A 48 18.81 -0.40 -18.12
CA PRO A 48 19.17 -1.09 -16.90
C PRO A 48 20.64 -0.82 -16.54
N GLY A 49 20.85 -0.04 -15.47
CA GLY A 49 22.17 0.27 -14.94
C GLY A 49 22.63 1.72 -15.07
N LYS A 50 21.85 2.61 -15.72
CA LYS A 50 22.19 4.04 -15.82
C LYS A 50 21.17 5.00 -15.18
N ALA A 51 19.99 4.53 -14.83
CA ALA A 51 18.95 5.36 -14.23
C ALA A 51 19.15 5.48 -12.72
N ASN A 52 20.11 6.28 -12.30
CA ASN A 52 20.14 6.77 -10.93
C ASN A 52 20.35 8.29 -10.97
N PRO A 53 19.28 9.11 -10.94
CA PRO A 53 19.40 10.58 -10.95
C PRO A 53 20.14 11.15 -9.73
N SER A 54 20.52 10.29 -8.78
CA SER A 54 21.26 10.66 -7.56
C SER A 54 22.70 10.15 -7.51
N GLY A 55 23.23 9.53 -8.60
CA GLY A 55 24.66 9.17 -8.68
C GLY A 55 25.14 8.08 -7.71
N GLY A 56 24.26 7.40 -7.04
CA GLY A 56 24.55 6.27 -6.14
C GLY A 56 24.39 4.92 -6.83
N GLU A 57 25.31 4.00 -6.62
CA GLU A 57 25.33 2.67 -7.25
C GLU A 57 24.24 1.70 -6.76
N GLY A 58 23.30 2.11 -5.89
CA GLY A 58 22.36 1.20 -5.27
C GLY A 58 20.93 1.73 -5.17
N HIS A 59 20.01 1.13 -5.90
CA HIS A 59 18.57 1.32 -5.68
C HIS A 59 18.13 1.02 -4.23
N PHE A 60 18.96 0.29 -3.49
CA PHE A 60 18.75 -0.12 -2.09
C PHE A 60 19.64 0.64 -1.10
N GLU A 61 20.37 1.67 -1.52
CA GLU A 61 21.16 2.48 -0.61
C GLU A 61 20.27 3.32 0.31
N ASN A 62 20.70 3.44 1.55
CA ASN A 62 19.98 4.24 2.52
C ASN A 62 20.11 5.73 2.17
N LEU A 63 19.01 6.38 1.85
CA LEU A 63 18.98 7.81 1.52
C LEU A 63 19.58 8.69 2.63
N ALA A 64 19.54 8.25 3.87
CA ALA A 64 20.12 8.97 4.99
C ALA A 64 21.66 9.08 4.92
N ASP A 65 22.32 8.15 4.22
CA ASP A 65 23.77 8.16 4.06
C ASP A 65 24.23 9.13 2.93
N ILE A 66 23.30 9.49 2.04
CA ILE A 66 23.56 10.30 0.84
C ILE A 66 23.17 11.77 1.07
N LEU A 67 22.12 12.02 1.86
CA LEU A 67 21.57 13.35 2.06
C LEU A 67 22.37 14.16 3.12
N PRO A 68 22.52 15.48 2.95
CA PRO A 68 23.09 16.33 3.98
C PRO A 68 22.27 16.31 5.29
N ASP A 69 22.97 16.36 6.44
CA ASP A 69 22.35 16.33 7.78
C ASP A 69 21.24 17.38 7.97
N GLU A 70 21.38 18.56 7.39
CA GLU A 70 20.37 19.62 7.47
C GLU A 70 19.04 19.21 6.78
N VAL A 71 19.13 18.53 5.64
CA VAL A 71 17.97 18.02 4.90
C VAL A 71 17.32 16.89 5.66
N ILE A 72 18.13 15.97 6.22
CA ILE A 72 17.66 14.84 7.01
C ILE A 72 16.90 15.34 8.25
N ASN A 73 17.47 16.29 9.00
CA ASN A 73 16.84 16.85 10.20
C ASN A 73 15.53 17.57 9.90
N ARG A 74 15.46 18.32 8.80
CA ARG A 74 14.24 18.98 8.37
C ARG A 74 13.18 17.97 7.98
N LEU A 75 13.54 16.98 7.17
CA LEU A 75 12.64 15.91 6.72
C LEU A 75 12.13 15.07 7.91
N ALA A 76 13.02 14.72 8.84
CA ALA A 76 12.65 13.98 10.05
C ALA A 76 11.66 14.75 10.92
N SER A 77 11.87 16.06 11.10
CA SER A 77 10.96 16.91 11.87
C SER A 77 9.58 17.03 11.20
N GLU A 78 9.56 17.18 9.89
CA GLU A 78 8.32 17.25 9.10
C GLU A 78 7.57 15.92 9.13
N LEU A 79 8.26 14.80 8.94
CA LEU A 79 7.68 13.46 9.02
C LEU A 79 7.12 13.16 10.42
N TYR A 80 7.83 13.57 11.47
CA TYR A 80 7.36 13.38 12.84
C TYR A 80 6.09 14.20 13.13
N GLN A 81 6.06 15.45 12.69
CA GLN A 81 4.88 16.30 12.85
C GLN A 81 3.68 15.73 12.08
N ASN A 82 3.88 15.34 10.83
CA ASN A 82 2.84 14.70 10.02
C ASN A 82 2.32 13.41 10.68
N TYR A 83 3.22 12.60 11.25
CA TYR A 83 2.84 11.39 11.99
C TYR A 83 1.91 11.71 13.16
N GLU A 84 2.24 12.69 13.99
CA GLU A 84 1.40 13.08 15.12
C GLU A 84 0.05 13.63 14.67
N ASP A 85 0.01 14.47 13.64
CA ASP A 85 -1.21 15.04 13.08
C ASP A 85 -2.13 13.93 12.52
N TYR A 86 -1.60 12.99 11.77
CA TYR A 86 -2.36 11.86 11.21
C TYR A 86 -2.84 10.90 12.30
N LYS A 87 -2.04 10.67 13.32
CA LYS A 87 -2.44 9.88 14.47
C LYS A 87 -3.56 10.55 15.26
N GLN A 88 -3.50 11.86 15.44
CA GLN A 88 -4.53 12.62 16.13
C GLN A 88 -5.84 12.63 15.34
N SER A 89 -5.80 12.74 14.01
CA SER A 89 -6.98 12.77 13.14
C SER A 89 -7.85 11.51 13.27
N ARG A 90 -7.28 10.36 13.62
CA ARG A 90 -8.00 9.09 13.76
C ARG A 90 -8.36 8.70 15.19
N THR A 91 -8.27 9.64 16.15
CA THR A 91 -8.52 9.35 17.58
C THR A 91 -9.90 8.75 17.84
N ASP A 92 -10.95 9.26 17.20
CA ASP A 92 -12.31 8.76 17.35
C ASP A 92 -12.47 7.32 16.87
N TRP A 93 -11.85 7.00 15.72
CA TRP A 93 -11.79 5.63 15.22
C TRP A 93 -11.03 4.72 16.19
N ALA A 94 -9.88 5.14 16.69
CA ALA A 94 -9.06 4.35 17.61
C ALA A 94 -9.81 4.05 18.92
N GLN A 95 -10.57 5.00 19.45
CA GLN A 95 -11.41 4.78 20.62
C GLN A 95 -12.51 3.74 20.34
N THR A 96 -13.19 3.85 19.21
CA THR A 96 -14.24 2.91 18.80
C THR A 96 -13.67 1.50 18.61
N TYR A 97 -12.52 1.40 17.96
CA TYR A 97 -11.81 0.14 17.75
C TYR A 97 -11.40 -0.52 19.06
N THR A 98 -10.83 0.24 20.00
CA THR A 98 -10.47 -0.25 21.35
C THR A 98 -11.69 -0.75 22.12
N GLN A 99 -12.82 -0.04 22.06
CA GLN A 99 -14.09 -0.48 22.64
C GLN A 99 -14.56 -1.79 22.00
N GLY A 100 -14.43 -1.93 20.69
CA GLY A 100 -14.73 -3.16 19.96
C GLY A 100 -13.89 -4.35 20.44
N LEU A 101 -12.59 -4.16 20.61
CA LEU A 101 -11.68 -5.18 21.16
C LEU A 101 -12.03 -5.56 22.59
N ASP A 102 -12.41 -4.59 23.43
CA ASP A 102 -12.88 -4.85 24.79
C ASP A 102 -14.17 -5.68 24.83
N LEU A 103 -15.08 -5.47 23.87
CA LEU A 103 -16.33 -6.22 23.75
C LEU A 103 -16.15 -7.64 23.18
N LEU A 104 -15.07 -7.89 22.43
CA LEU A 104 -14.71 -9.25 22.01
C LEU A 104 -14.29 -10.13 23.18
N GLY A 105 -13.66 -9.52 24.20
CA GLY A 105 -13.22 -10.22 25.39
C GLY A 105 -14.40 -10.61 26.28
N PHE A 106 -14.41 -11.85 26.77
CA PHE A 106 -15.35 -12.30 27.81
C PHE A 106 -14.97 -11.69 29.15
N LYS A 107 -15.21 -10.37 29.33
CA LYS A 107 -15.01 -9.71 30.62
C LYS A 107 -16.25 -9.92 31.50
N TYR A 108 -16.07 -10.61 32.61
CA TYR A 108 -17.08 -10.62 33.68
C TYR A 108 -17.04 -9.28 34.40
N VAL A 109 -18.12 -8.51 34.27
CA VAL A 109 -18.26 -7.23 34.97
C VAL A 109 -19.17 -7.44 36.19
N ASN A 110 -18.62 -7.19 37.37
CA ASN A 110 -19.42 -7.23 38.60
C ASN A 110 -20.39 -6.06 38.63
N ARG A 111 -21.68 -6.31 38.34
CA ARG A 111 -22.69 -5.25 38.24
C ARG A 111 -23.44 -5.10 39.56
N SER A 112 -23.59 -3.84 40.00
CA SER A 112 -24.44 -3.48 41.13
C SER A 112 -25.86 -3.02 40.70
N GLN A 113 -26.09 -2.88 39.39
CA GLN A 113 -27.35 -2.46 38.79
C GLN A 113 -27.87 -3.55 37.84
N PRO A 114 -29.21 -3.76 37.76
CA PRO A 114 -30.28 -3.02 38.45
C PRO A 114 -30.42 -3.34 39.95
N PHE A 115 -29.76 -4.37 40.44
CA PHE A 115 -29.73 -4.74 41.86
C PHE A 115 -28.36 -5.38 42.22
N GLN A 116 -28.04 -5.39 43.48
CA GLN A 116 -26.79 -5.97 43.96
C GLN A 116 -26.81 -7.52 43.74
N GLY A 117 -25.79 -8.05 43.06
CA GLY A 117 -25.72 -9.44 42.63
C GLY A 117 -26.36 -9.71 41.26
N ALA A 118 -26.70 -8.68 40.51
CA ALA A 118 -27.15 -8.84 39.13
C ALA A 118 -26.10 -9.55 38.26
N SER A 119 -26.56 -10.38 37.30
CA SER A 119 -25.67 -11.10 36.39
C SER A 119 -24.76 -10.13 35.60
N GLY A 120 -23.44 -10.38 35.68
CA GLY A 120 -22.44 -9.71 34.88
C GLY A 120 -22.13 -10.36 33.54
N ALA A 121 -22.90 -11.38 33.17
CA ALA A 121 -22.72 -12.08 31.89
C ALA A 121 -23.06 -11.17 30.72
N THR A 122 -22.14 -11.08 29.76
CA THR A 122 -22.33 -10.32 28.51
C THR A 122 -22.55 -11.30 27.37
N HIS A 123 -23.57 -11.07 26.54
CA HIS A 123 -23.79 -11.87 25.35
C HIS A 123 -22.75 -11.54 24.30
N PRO A 124 -22.00 -12.52 23.76
CA PRO A 124 -20.86 -12.29 22.86
C PRO A 124 -21.30 -12.08 21.40
N VAL A 125 -22.29 -11.22 21.17
CA VAL A 125 -22.86 -10.97 19.81
C VAL A 125 -21.81 -10.50 18.84
N LEU A 126 -20.87 -9.65 19.29
CA LEU A 126 -19.81 -9.15 18.43
C LEU A 126 -18.84 -10.26 18.03
N ALA A 127 -18.47 -11.13 18.97
CA ALA A 127 -17.59 -12.27 18.69
C ALA A 127 -18.24 -13.25 17.72
N GLU A 128 -19.53 -13.53 17.89
CA GLU A 128 -20.29 -14.36 16.93
C GLU A 128 -20.30 -13.75 15.54
N ALA A 129 -20.62 -12.47 15.42
CA ALA A 129 -20.69 -11.77 14.13
C ALA A 129 -19.33 -11.77 13.40
N VAL A 130 -18.24 -11.46 14.12
CA VAL A 130 -16.88 -11.45 13.58
C VAL A 130 -16.46 -12.85 13.12
N THR A 131 -16.69 -13.88 13.93
CA THR A 131 -16.32 -15.26 13.60
C THR A 131 -17.14 -15.79 12.43
N GLN A 132 -18.42 -15.46 12.36
CA GLN A 132 -19.27 -15.85 11.23
C GLN A 132 -18.83 -15.18 9.92
N PHE A 133 -18.49 -13.89 9.99
CA PHE A 133 -17.92 -13.17 8.84
C PHE A 133 -16.62 -13.82 8.38
N GLN A 134 -15.68 -14.05 9.31
CA GLN A 134 -14.38 -14.68 9.04
C GLN A 134 -14.57 -16.03 8.34
N ALA A 135 -15.39 -16.92 8.90
CA ALA A 135 -15.61 -18.26 8.37
C ALA A 135 -16.23 -18.24 6.96
N THR A 136 -17.17 -17.31 6.71
CA THR A 136 -17.82 -17.19 5.41
C THR A 136 -16.86 -16.60 4.37
N ALA A 137 -16.18 -15.51 4.72
CA ALA A 137 -15.25 -14.83 3.84
C ALA A 137 -14.02 -15.70 3.51
N TYR A 138 -13.49 -16.41 4.50
CA TYR A 138 -12.36 -17.32 4.30
C TYR A 138 -12.65 -18.37 3.23
N LYS A 139 -13.81 -19.03 3.34
CA LYS A 139 -14.22 -20.09 2.41
C LYS A 139 -14.39 -19.57 0.96
N GLU A 140 -14.91 -18.35 0.82
CA GLU A 140 -15.15 -17.74 -0.50
C GLU A 140 -13.87 -17.18 -1.14
N LEU A 141 -12.99 -16.60 -0.32
CA LEU A 141 -11.80 -15.90 -0.83
C LEU A 141 -10.58 -16.82 -0.96
N LEU A 142 -10.54 -17.92 -0.20
CA LEU A 142 -9.44 -18.88 -0.24
C LEU A 142 -9.98 -20.29 -0.54
N PRO A 143 -10.46 -20.53 -1.76
CA PRO A 143 -10.93 -21.86 -2.16
C PRO A 143 -9.75 -22.85 -2.23
N SER A 144 -10.06 -24.16 -2.13
CA SER A 144 -9.06 -25.24 -2.17
C SER A 144 -8.19 -25.26 -3.43
N ASP A 145 -8.71 -24.74 -4.55
CA ASP A 145 -7.98 -24.63 -5.83
C ASP A 145 -6.97 -23.48 -5.87
N GLY A 146 -6.92 -22.67 -4.81
CA GLY A 146 -6.17 -21.43 -4.72
C GLY A 146 -6.95 -20.18 -5.14
N PRO A 147 -6.53 -19.00 -4.65
CA PRO A 147 -7.27 -17.75 -4.83
C PRO A 147 -7.13 -17.15 -6.24
N VAL A 148 -6.13 -17.58 -7.03
CA VAL A 148 -5.82 -16.96 -8.32
C VAL A 148 -6.65 -17.60 -9.43
N ARG A 149 -7.33 -16.74 -10.19
CA ARG A 149 -7.99 -17.08 -11.46
C ARG A 149 -7.44 -16.21 -12.56
N THR A 150 -7.28 -16.76 -13.74
CA THR A 150 -6.80 -16.03 -14.92
C THR A 150 -7.93 -15.82 -15.91
N GLN A 151 -7.93 -14.68 -16.56
CA GLN A 151 -8.87 -14.36 -17.63
C GLN A 151 -8.09 -13.85 -18.84
N ILE A 152 -8.41 -14.39 -20.02
CA ILE A 152 -7.79 -13.96 -21.27
C ILE A 152 -8.51 -12.72 -21.78
N MET A 153 -7.74 -11.65 -21.99
CA MET A 153 -8.25 -10.43 -22.61
C MET A 153 -8.06 -10.50 -24.13
N GLY A 154 -9.08 -10.14 -24.87
CA GLY A 154 -9.08 -10.17 -26.35
C GLY A 154 -9.36 -11.54 -26.94
N VAL A 155 -8.76 -11.85 -28.10
CA VAL A 155 -9.01 -13.11 -28.83
C VAL A 155 -8.34 -14.29 -28.13
N ALA A 156 -9.14 -15.27 -27.72
CA ALA A 156 -8.65 -16.51 -27.15
C ALA A 156 -8.01 -17.38 -28.26
N THR A 157 -6.76 -17.77 -28.06
CA THR A 157 -6.06 -18.76 -28.85
C THR A 157 -5.61 -19.91 -27.96
N ARG A 158 -5.42 -21.10 -28.52
CA ARG A 158 -5.00 -22.26 -27.74
C ARG A 158 -3.71 -22.01 -26.96
N GLU A 159 -2.76 -21.29 -27.55
CA GLU A 159 -1.49 -20.93 -26.91
C GLU A 159 -1.70 -20.03 -25.69
N LYS A 160 -2.63 -19.04 -25.78
CA LYS A 160 -2.99 -18.16 -24.66
C LYS A 160 -3.75 -18.92 -23.57
N GLU A 161 -4.56 -19.89 -23.93
CA GLU A 161 -5.24 -20.76 -22.95
C GLU A 161 -4.23 -21.59 -22.15
N ASP A 162 -3.28 -22.24 -22.84
CA ASP A 162 -2.21 -23.02 -22.20
C ASP A 162 -1.30 -22.13 -21.32
N GLN A 163 -1.01 -20.92 -21.77
CA GLN A 163 -0.26 -19.94 -20.98
C GLN A 163 -1.04 -19.49 -19.74
N SER A 164 -2.32 -19.19 -19.89
CA SER A 164 -3.22 -18.79 -18.82
C SER A 164 -3.27 -19.86 -17.71
N MET A 165 -3.39 -21.13 -18.09
CA MET A 165 -3.37 -22.25 -17.12
C MET A 165 -2.04 -22.32 -16.36
N ARG A 166 -0.90 -22.26 -17.07
CA ARG A 166 0.43 -22.27 -16.41
C ARG A 166 0.61 -21.10 -15.45
N VAL A 167 0.16 -19.91 -15.82
CA VAL A 167 0.23 -18.73 -14.94
C VAL A 167 -0.65 -18.93 -13.70
N LYS A 168 -1.88 -19.42 -13.87
CA LYS A 168 -2.79 -19.72 -12.75
C LYS A 168 -2.13 -20.72 -11.78
N ASP A 169 -1.63 -21.85 -12.31
CA ASP A 169 -1.07 -22.92 -11.49
C ASP A 169 0.20 -22.45 -10.77
N TYR A 170 1.05 -21.70 -11.47
CA TYR A 170 2.27 -21.16 -10.89
C TYR A 170 1.97 -20.13 -9.77
N MET A 171 1.03 -19.21 -9.98
CA MET A 171 0.65 -18.21 -8.97
C MET A 171 0.02 -18.86 -7.74
N ASN A 172 -0.86 -19.84 -7.94
CA ASN A 172 -1.45 -20.59 -6.83
C ASN A 172 -0.38 -21.38 -6.07
N TYR A 173 0.56 -22.02 -6.77
CA TYR A 173 1.69 -22.68 -6.14
C TYR A 173 2.56 -21.72 -5.32
N GLN A 174 2.82 -20.51 -5.81
CA GLN A 174 3.57 -19.50 -5.06
C GLN A 174 2.84 -19.13 -3.76
N ILE A 175 1.54 -18.87 -3.82
CA ILE A 175 0.76 -18.41 -2.68
C ILE A 175 0.55 -19.54 -1.65
N MET A 176 0.17 -20.74 -2.11
CA MET A 176 -0.26 -21.81 -1.21
C MET A 176 0.91 -22.68 -0.70
N ASN A 177 2.01 -22.77 -1.47
CA ASN A 177 3.12 -23.67 -1.14
C ASN A 177 4.42 -22.93 -0.77
N LYS A 178 4.71 -21.80 -1.42
CA LYS A 178 5.94 -21.05 -1.17
C LYS A 178 5.82 -20.04 -0.03
N MET A 179 4.61 -19.59 0.27
CA MET A 179 4.32 -18.65 1.36
C MET A 179 3.49 -19.35 2.46
N PRO A 180 4.11 -20.15 3.35
CA PRO A 180 3.38 -20.91 4.37
C PRO A 180 2.63 -20.01 5.37
N GLU A 181 3.07 -18.77 5.53
CA GLU A 181 2.41 -17.76 6.36
C GLU A 181 1.13 -17.18 5.75
N TYR A 182 0.94 -17.32 4.42
CA TYR A 182 -0.13 -16.62 3.71
C TYR A 182 -1.53 -16.92 4.27
N GLU A 183 -1.81 -18.18 4.51
CA GLU A 183 -3.11 -18.64 5.00
C GLU A 183 -3.40 -18.10 6.41
N ALA A 184 -2.45 -18.23 7.33
CA ALA A 184 -2.60 -17.78 8.71
C ALA A 184 -2.74 -16.25 8.81
N GLU A 185 -1.93 -15.52 8.06
CA GLU A 185 -1.98 -14.06 7.99
C GLU A 185 -3.27 -13.56 7.33
N PHE A 186 -3.81 -14.32 6.38
CA PHE A 186 -5.07 -14.01 5.72
C PHE A 186 -6.26 -14.24 6.65
N ASP A 187 -6.24 -15.33 7.41
CA ASP A 187 -7.26 -15.64 8.41
C ASP A 187 -7.32 -14.58 9.52
N GLN A 188 -6.17 -14.14 10.02
CA GLN A 188 -6.08 -13.01 10.94
C GLN A 188 -6.63 -11.72 10.33
N MET A 189 -6.29 -11.42 9.09
CA MET A 189 -6.81 -10.24 8.39
C MET A 189 -8.33 -10.24 8.34
N LEU A 190 -8.95 -11.38 8.04
CA LEU A 190 -10.41 -11.53 7.97
C LEU A 190 -11.09 -11.39 9.33
N PHE A 191 -10.40 -11.75 10.42
CA PHE A 191 -10.90 -11.55 11.78
C PHE A 191 -10.91 -10.06 12.17
N TYR A 192 -9.82 -9.33 11.86
CA TYR A 192 -9.70 -7.92 12.23
C TYR A 192 -10.47 -6.97 11.31
N LEU A 193 -10.71 -7.37 10.06
CA LEU A 193 -11.39 -6.53 9.06
C LEU A 193 -12.75 -5.99 9.51
N PRO A 194 -13.69 -6.81 10.04
CA PRO A 194 -15.00 -6.31 10.48
C PRO A 194 -14.92 -5.43 11.73
N LEU A 195 -13.88 -5.55 12.54
CA LEU A 195 -13.68 -4.77 13.75
C LEU A 195 -13.10 -3.38 13.46
N ALA A 196 -12.09 -3.33 12.61
CA ALA A 196 -11.38 -2.11 12.28
C ALA A 196 -12.00 -1.35 11.11
N GLY A 197 -12.83 -2.02 10.29
CA GLY A 197 -13.38 -1.49 9.04
C GLY A 197 -12.39 -1.52 7.86
N SER A 198 -11.11 -1.72 8.14
CA SER A 198 -10.04 -1.86 7.14
C SER A 198 -8.94 -2.79 7.64
N ALA A 199 -8.28 -3.46 6.71
CA ALA A 199 -7.16 -4.33 6.98
C ALA A 199 -6.16 -4.25 5.82
N PHE A 200 -4.88 -4.37 6.12
CA PHE A 200 -3.82 -4.17 5.16
C PHE A 200 -2.94 -5.42 5.04
N LYS A 201 -2.38 -5.63 3.87
CA LYS A 201 -1.35 -6.64 3.63
C LYS A 201 -0.09 -5.99 3.08
N LYS A 202 1.05 -6.31 3.68
CA LYS A 202 2.36 -5.96 3.17
C LYS A 202 2.94 -7.16 2.42
N VAL A 203 3.15 -6.99 1.12
CA VAL A 203 3.78 -8.00 0.26
C VAL A 203 5.16 -7.48 -0.16
N TYR A 204 6.19 -8.27 0.09
CA TYR A 204 7.55 -7.90 -0.23
C TYR A 204 8.40 -9.16 -0.50
N TYR A 205 9.53 -8.98 -1.12
CA TYR A 205 10.53 -10.04 -1.27
C TYR A 205 11.50 -9.98 -0.09
N ASP A 206 11.64 -11.09 0.62
CA ASP A 206 12.58 -11.22 1.73
C ASP A 206 13.87 -11.84 1.20
N GLU A 207 14.95 -11.08 1.19
CA GLU A 207 16.26 -11.52 0.68
C GLU A 207 16.86 -12.60 1.56
N MET A 208 16.64 -12.55 2.87
CA MET A 208 17.16 -13.56 3.80
C MET A 208 16.46 -14.92 3.60
N MET A 209 15.17 -14.89 3.33
CA MET A 209 14.39 -16.11 3.05
C MET A 209 14.44 -16.52 1.58
N GLY A 210 14.88 -15.63 0.68
CA GLY A 210 14.94 -15.85 -0.75
C GLY A 210 13.58 -16.07 -1.41
N ARG A 211 12.50 -15.49 -0.85
CA ARG A 211 11.13 -15.68 -1.33
C ARG A 211 10.24 -14.47 -1.06
N ALA A 212 9.13 -14.40 -1.76
CA ALA A 212 8.08 -13.44 -1.45
C ALA A 212 7.38 -13.79 -0.12
N VAL A 213 7.04 -12.77 0.64
CA VAL A 213 6.39 -12.85 1.94
C VAL A 213 5.16 -11.95 1.94
N SER A 214 4.08 -12.41 2.55
CA SER A 214 2.84 -11.65 2.69
C SER A 214 2.45 -11.62 4.16
N LYS A 215 2.50 -10.43 4.77
CA LYS A 215 2.15 -10.22 6.19
C LYS A 215 0.91 -9.36 6.33
N PHE A 216 0.10 -9.70 7.31
CA PHE A 216 -1.00 -8.87 7.76
C PHE A 216 -0.46 -7.67 8.56
N VAL A 217 -1.01 -6.49 8.30
CA VAL A 217 -0.73 -5.26 9.03
C VAL A 217 -2.05 -4.76 9.61
N GLN A 218 -2.09 -4.63 10.93
CA GLN A 218 -3.27 -4.12 11.61
C GLN A 218 -3.50 -2.66 11.25
N ALA A 219 -4.76 -2.24 11.30
CA ALA A 219 -5.10 -0.84 11.02
C ALA A 219 -4.45 0.15 12.02
N ASP A 220 -4.11 -0.31 13.23
CA ASP A 220 -3.39 0.50 14.22
C ASP A 220 -1.96 0.81 13.82
N ASP A 221 -1.30 -0.14 13.15
CA ASP A 221 0.11 -0.04 12.77
C ASP A 221 0.33 0.80 11.50
N LEU A 222 -0.75 1.07 10.75
CA LEU A 222 -0.68 1.85 9.52
C LEU A 222 -1.27 3.25 9.73
N ILE A 223 -0.46 4.26 9.54
CA ILE A 223 -0.88 5.67 9.57
C ILE A 223 -0.96 6.18 8.15
N VAL A 224 -2.11 6.74 7.79
CA VAL A 224 -2.41 7.24 6.44
C VAL A 224 -2.61 8.74 6.52
N PRO A 225 -2.09 9.52 5.56
CA PRO A 225 -2.38 10.95 5.46
C PRO A 225 -3.89 11.20 5.41
N TYR A 226 -4.29 12.26 6.10
CA TYR A 226 -5.70 12.70 6.13
C TYR A 226 -5.94 13.72 5.04
#